data_8de9002d422074c034ecb960e9d9534e
#
_entry.id   8de9002d422074c034ecb960e9d9534e
#
_cell.length_a   1.000
_cell.length_b   1.000
_cell.length_c   1.000
_cell.angle_alpha   90.00
_cell.angle_beta   90.00
_cell.angle_gamma   90.00
#
_symmetry.space_group_name_H-M   'P 1'
#
loop_
_entity.id
_entity.type
_entity.pdbx_description
1 polymer ?
#
loop_
_entity_poly.entity_id
_entity_poly.type
_entity_poly.pdbx_seq_one_letter_code
_entity_poly.pdbx_strand_id
1 'polypeptide(L)'
;MTSQNMSKGKALLDKRKRRKSQSGLDLSTEQGQQTFDRKRKRDMSESKKLLFSIDNNANRCRKVIKEMQDMFNNTTENLRQYPHVKTWIKELAEIEKKLEFKPVVIAVIGNTGVGKSSLMNAILDKRDVLPTSGMKACTATVVEVVQYETDLFEAEIEFLKEKEWFDELRKLCEDLTDENGVVTKTPPDRNSGIYNSYCKMVAVYGEIDKFDVLSKKTELTKWLGQIKPIRAAKLDEFKKKVESYVEVQEPGADHCFWPIVKRVRLKLPDCDVCSSGAVLVDLPGRGDSDEARNAIAKSHLEKCDHIWIVSSIHRSINDRTAQELLGEQLRSQFYMNGQLDAVSFICTMTDMVNAKECQRELKQLEGLTKELNDQLSKLNEQKRDLSKEIKELTLSIKQEKKDLDEAKSCLEDESYQDEDESVRCEKEDLEKEVKNIENNVKDKENQVHNLNSELQRLNYQHSEMRKAIDVICAKVRNEYCEIRIKEQFASSYEEIKRASISDRTDKKEPEQMQIKSLTNNLKVFCCSSVEYQLLEHSEPNDAAPKVFGNVDDTQIPKLRNFVHELTSERKKESLTDTLSSLDGFVSSVQSYLSDKVVMEDGKSLQPVPSSTLQIMSHLNIYRD
;
A
#
# COMPACT_ATOMS: atom_id res chain seq x y z
N MET A 1 27.13 -15.00 24.51
CA MET A 1 25.84 -14.40 24.07
C MET A 1 25.36 -14.86 22.69
N THR A 2 26.00 -15.81 22.05
CA THR A 2 25.71 -16.22 20.66
C THR A 2 24.83 -17.47 20.49
N SER A 3 24.61 -18.28 21.54
CA SER A 3 23.85 -19.54 21.41
C SER A 3 22.34 -19.40 21.72
N GLN A 4 21.92 -18.47 22.58
CA GLN A 4 20.50 -18.29 22.94
C GLN A 4 19.70 -17.48 21.92
N ASN A 5 20.32 -16.56 21.20
CA ASN A 5 19.65 -15.81 20.12
C ASN A 5 19.48 -16.65 18.85
N MET A 6 20.39 -17.61 18.60
CA MET A 6 20.21 -18.60 17.53
C MET A 6 19.07 -19.59 17.83
N SER A 7 18.80 -19.92 19.11
CA SER A 7 17.68 -20.80 19.47
C SER A 7 16.32 -20.15 19.32
N LYS A 8 16.20 -18.83 19.61
CA LYS A 8 14.94 -18.07 19.42
C LYS A 8 14.62 -17.83 17.94
N GLY A 9 15.63 -17.54 17.12
CA GLY A 9 15.47 -17.45 15.66
C GLY A 9 15.07 -18.79 15.04
N LYS A 10 15.68 -19.91 15.48
CA LYS A 10 15.27 -21.25 15.07
C LYS A 10 13.86 -21.61 15.53
N ALA A 11 13.46 -21.23 16.74
CA ALA A 11 12.10 -21.48 17.25
C ALA A 11 11.00 -20.69 16.49
N LEU A 12 11.32 -19.49 15.98
CA LEU A 12 10.41 -18.70 15.12
C LEU A 12 10.35 -19.28 13.69
N LEU A 13 11.47 -19.72 13.13
CA LEU A 13 11.52 -20.43 11.85
C LEU A 13 10.81 -21.79 11.92
N ASP A 14 10.94 -22.52 13.03
CA ASP A 14 10.22 -23.77 13.26
C ASP A 14 8.73 -23.54 13.53
N LYS A 15 8.31 -22.43 14.17
CA LYS A 15 6.89 -22.04 14.23
C LYS A 15 6.33 -21.69 12.84
N ARG A 16 7.11 -21.04 11.96
CA ARG A 16 6.70 -20.77 10.56
C ARG A 16 6.65 -22.06 9.72
N LYS A 17 7.65 -22.95 9.88
CA LYS A 17 7.63 -24.29 9.26
C LYS A 17 6.49 -25.14 9.79
N ARG A 18 6.18 -25.08 11.10
CA ARG A 18 5.00 -25.75 11.70
C ARG A 18 3.68 -25.14 11.26
N ARG A 19 3.57 -23.82 11.02
CA ARG A 19 2.36 -23.22 10.39
C ARG A 19 2.19 -23.66 8.92
N LYS A 20 3.30 -23.87 8.16
CA LYS A 20 3.24 -24.45 6.81
C LYS A 20 3.04 -25.98 6.82
N SER A 21 3.47 -26.70 7.88
CA SER A 21 3.30 -28.15 8.02
C SER A 21 2.08 -28.58 8.85
N GLN A 22 1.35 -27.64 9.48
CA GLN A 22 0.05 -27.93 10.12
C GLN A 22 -1.13 -27.98 9.15
N SER A 23 -0.92 -27.70 7.85
CA SER A 23 -1.82 -28.15 6.80
C SER A 23 -1.43 -29.57 6.34
N GLY A 24 -1.37 -30.51 7.26
CA GLY A 24 -1.25 -31.95 6.96
C GLY A 24 -2.51 -32.52 6.27
N LEU A 25 -3.03 -31.80 5.30
CA LEU A 25 -4.08 -32.22 4.37
C LEU A 25 -3.38 -32.65 3.10
N ASP A 26 -3.50 -33.92 2.80
CA ASP A 26 -3.03 -34.47 1.54
C ASP A 26 -3.86 -33.87 0.40
N LEU A 27 -3.30 -32.87 -0.29
CA LEU A 27 -3.94 -32.14 -1.39
C LEU A 27 -4.08 -33.01 -2.65
N SER A 28 -3.61 -34.25 -2.63
CA SER A 28 -3.77 -35.20 -3.74
C SER A 28 -5.13 -35.88 -3.74
N THR A 29 -5.94 -35.72 -2.67
CA THR A 29 -7.28 -36.29 -2.57
C THR A 29 -8.37 -35.21 -2.70
N GLU A 30 -9.49 -35.53 -3.36
CA GLU A 30 -10.63 -34.63 -3.48
C GLU A 30 -11.15 -34.14 -2.11
N GLN A 31 -11.10 -34.99 -1.08
CA GLN A 31 -11.46 -34.63 0.28
C GLN A 31 -10.46 -33.66 0.92
N GLY A 32 -9.17 -33.82 0.65
CA GLY A 32 -8.13 -32.89 1.08
C GLY A 32 -8.29 -31.50 0.46
N GLN A 33 -8.58 -31.43 -0.84
CA GLN A 33 -8.88 -30.18 -1.54
C GLN A 33 -10.16 -29.53 -1.01
N GLN A 34 -11.25 -30.27 -0.82
CA GLN A 34 -12.50 -29.73 -0.27
C GLN A 34 -12.34 -29.21 1.17
N THR A 35 -11.51 -29.85 1.98
CA THR A 35 -11.27 -29.41 3.36
C THR A 35 -10.36 -28.17 3.41
N PHE A 36 -9.38 -28.07 2.53
CA PHE A 36 -8.52 -26.90 2.35
C PHE A 36 -9.35 -25.71 1.85
N ASP A 37 -10.22 -25.92 0.88
CA ASP A 37 -11.10 -24.87 0.35
C ASP A 37 -12.13 -24.41 1.39
N ARG A 38 -12.66 -25.31 2.23
CA ARG A 38 -13.53 -24.94 3.35
C ARG A 38 -12.81 -24.11 4.41
N LYS A 39 -11.56 -24.42 4.72
CA LYS A 39 -10.74 -23.66 5.66
C LYS A 39 -10.38 -22.28 5.08
N ARG A 40 -9.96 -22.23 3.81
CA ARG A 40 -9.68 -20.99 3.08
C ARG A 40 -10.92 -20.08 2.98
N LYS A 41 -12.12 -20.66 2.78
CA LYS A 41 -13.39 -19.90 2.78
C LYS A 41 -13.76 -19.34 4.15
N ARG A 42 -13.41 -20.00 5.26
CA ARG A 42 -13.69 -19.49 6.62
C ARG A 42 -12.83 -18.28 6.97
N ASP A 43 -11.59 -18.22 6.48
CA ASP A 43 -10.64 -17.14 6.78
C ASP A 43 -10.71 -15.97 5.78
N MET A 44 -11.58 -16.05 4.77
CA MET A 44 -11.79 -14.96 3.79
C MET A 44 -12.68 -13.87 4.38
N SER A 45 -12.32 -12.59 4.10
CA SER A 45 -13.19 -11.45 4.40
C SER A 45 -14.53 -11.56 3.67
N GLU A 46 -15.56 -10.89 4.19
CA GLU A 46 -16.89 -10.89 3.57
C GLU A 46 -16.86 -10.39 2.13
N SER A 47 -16.10 -9.35 1.85
CA SER A 47 -15.93 -8.80 0.50
C SER A 47 -15.31 -9.80 -0.47
N LYS A 48 -14.32 -10.59 -0.03
CA LYS A 48 -13.75 -11.67 -0.85
C LYS A 48 -14.75 -12.80 -1.10
N LYS A 49 -15.56 -13.16 -0.11
CA LYS A 49 -16.63 -14.16 -0.27
C LYS A 49 -17.66 -13.68 -1.29
N LEU A 50 -18.02 -12.40 -1.22
CA LEU A 50 -18.94 -11.78 -2.18
C LEU A 50 -18.35 -11.78 -3.60
N LEU A 51 -17.09 -11.38 -3.78
CA LEU A 51 -16.40 -11.43 -5.08
C LEU A 51 -16.42 -12.84 -5.68
N PHE A 52 -16.08 -13.85 -4.89
CA PHE A 52 -16.12 -15.24 -5.34
C PHE A 52 -17.52 -15.68 -5.76
N SER A 53 -18.56 -15.25 -5.03
CA SER A 53 -19.96 -15.52 -5.40
C SER A 53 -20.35 -14.84 -6.70
N ILE A 54 -19.96 -13.58 -6.90
CA ILE A 54 -20.23 -12.81 -8.12
C ILE A 54 -19.55 -13.47 -9.34
N ASP A 55 -18.27 -13.83 -9.21
CA ASP A 55 -17.51 -14.46 -10.29
C ASP A 55 -18.12 -15.84 -10.68
N ASN A 56 -18.58 -16.62 -9.69
CA ASN A 56 -19.30 -17.87 -9.95
C ASN A 56 -20.63 -17.64 -10.68
N ASN A 57 -21.41 -16.63 -10.27
CA ASN A 57 -22.67 -16.32 -10.94
C ASN A 57 -22.44 -15.78 -12.35
N ALA A 58 -21.41 -14.96 -12.57
CA ALA A 58 -21.03 -14.52 -13.91
C ALA A 58 -20.65 -15.69 -14.83
N ASN A 59 -19.92 -16.68 -14.31
CA ASN A 59 -19.59 -17.90 -15.06
C ASN A 59 -20.84 -18.73 -15.40
N ARG A 60 -21.81 -18.81 -14.48
CA ARG A 60 -23.10 -19.45 -14.76
C ARG A 60 -23.85 -18.70 -15.86
N CYS A 61 -23.92 -17.39 -15.81
CA CYS A 61 -24.54 -16.56 -16.86
C CYS A 61 -23.85 -16.78 -18.23
N ARG A 62 -22.52 -16.80 -18.30
CA ARG A 62 -21.80 -17.10 -19.55
C ARG A 62 -22.18 -18.46 -20.11
N LYS A 63 -22.26 -19.46 -19.25
CA LYS A 63 -22.68 -20.81 -19.67
C LYS A 63 -24.08 -20.79 -20.25
N VAL A 64 -25.04 -20.17 -19.58
CA VAL A 64 -26.43 -20.03 -20.05
C VAL A 64 -26.50 -19.29 -21.39
N ILE A 65 -25.83 -18.16 -21.52
CA ILE A 65 -25.79 -17.40 -22.77
C ILE A 65 -25.24 -18.25 -23.92
N LYS A 66 -24.14 -18.98 -23.67
CA LYS A 66 -23.55 -19.87 -24.66
C LYS A 66 -24.50 -20.98 -25.07
N GLU A 67 -25.19 -21.62 -24.13
CA GLU A 67 -26.20 -22.65 -24.42
C GLU A 67 -27.34 -22.07 -25.26
N MET A 68 -27.81 -20.84 -25.00
CA MET A 68 -28.79 -20.14 -25.82
C MET A 68 -28.27 -19.83 -27.24
N GLN A 69 -27.03 -19.34 -27.35
CA GLN A 69 -26.39 -19.09 -28.64
C GLN A 69 -26.28 -20.40 -29.46
N ASP A 70 -25.83 -21.49 -28.84
CA ASP A 70 -25.73 -22.81 -29.47
C ASP A 70 -27.09 -23.33 -29.89
N MET A 71 -28.14 -23.15 -29.08
CA MET A 71 -29.52 -23.50 -29.43
C MET A 71 -29.99 -22.73 -30.67
N PHE A 72 -29.80 -21.43 -30.76
CA PHE A 72 -30.18 -20.64 -31.93
C PHE A 72 -29.34 -20.96 -33.17
N ASN A 73 -28.08 -21.32 -33.01
CA ASN A 73 -27.19 -21.71 -34.11
C ASN A 73 -27.50 -23.12 -34.65
N ASN A 74 -27.95 -24.04 -33.80
CA ASN A 74 -28.23 -25.44 -34.15
C ASN A 74 -29.68 -25.69 -34.55
N THR A 75 -30.54 -24.67 -34.47
CA THR A 75 -31.93 -24.78 -34.94
C THR A 75 -31.99 -25.00 -36.43
N THR A 76 -32.96 -25.82 -36.86
CA THR A 76 -33.18 -26.25 -38.27
C THR A 76 -33.18 -25.09 -39.26
N GLU A 77 -32.79 -25.35 -40.52
CA GLU A 77 -32.69 -24.35 -41.61
C GLU A 77 -33.93 -23.46 -41.75
N ASN A 78 -35.10 -23.94 -41.36
CA ASN A 78 -36.37 -23.20 -41.39
C ASN A 78 -36.39 -22.00 -40.40
N LEU A 79 -35.71 -22.09 -39.23
CA LEU A 79 -35.64 -20.97 -38.27
C LEU A 79 -34.53 -20.00 -38.60
N ARG A 80 -33.43 -20.44 -39.25
CA ARG A 80 -32.36 -19.54 -39.72
C ARG A 80 -32.84 -18.53 -40.78
N GLN A 81 -33.96 -18.76 -41.46
CA GLN A 81 -34.56 -17.82 -42.41
C GLN A 81 -35.21 -16.62 -41.74
N TYR A 82 -35.52 -16.69 -40.43
CA TYR A 82 -36.10 -15.56 -39.72
C TYR A 82 -35.06 -14.49 -39.40
N PRO A 83 -35.24 -13.25 -39.84
CA PRO A 83 -34.33 -12.15 -39.58
C PRO A 83 -34.05 -11.94 -38.10
N HIS A 84 -35.01 -12.23 -37.23
CA HIS A 84 -34.95 -12.04 -35.79
C HIS A 84 -33.94 -12.96 -35.09
N VAL A 85 -33.72 -14.20 -35.55
CA VAL A 85 -32.73 -15.11 -34.95
C VAL A 85 -31.33 -14.56 -35.06
N LYS A 86 -30.96 -13.95 -36.18
CA LYS A 86 -29.65 -13.26 -36.32
C LYS A 86 -29.51 -12.06 -35.37
N THR A 87 -30.62 -11.36 -35.13
CA THR A 87 -30.66 -10.24 -34.21
C THR A 87 -30.49 -10.74 -32.77
N TRP A 88 -31.18 -11.82 -32.37
CA TRP A 88 -31.04 -12.41 -31.04
C TRP A 88 -29.64 -12.93 -30.73
N ILE A 89 -28.97 -13.57 -31.69
CA ILE A 89 -27.57 -13.99 -31.50
C ILE A 89 -26.65 -12.78 -31.28
N LYS A 90 -26.85 -11.66 -32.00
CA LYS A 90 -26.09 -10.43 -31.79
C LYS A 90 -26.39 -9.83 -30.42
N GLU A 91 -27.64 -9.77 -30.03
CA GLU A 91 -28.08 -9.24 -28.73
C GLU A 91 -27.51 -10.06 -27.57
N LEU A 92 -27.51 -11.40 -27.65
CA LEU A 92 -26.85 -12.28 -26.68
C LEU A 92 -25.33 -12.01 -26.60
N ALA A 93 -24.66 -11.77 -27.74
CA ALA A 93 -23.26 -11.43 -27.74
C ALA A 93 -22.98 -10.05 -27.10
N GLU A 94 -23.90 -9.09 -27.22
CA GLU A 94 -23.83 -7.80 -26.54
C GLU A 94 -24.07 -7.93 -25.03
N ILE A 95 -25.01 -8.81 -24.62
CA ILE A 95 -25.24 -9.13 -23.22
C ILE A 95 -24.00 -9.82 -22.61
N GLU A 96 -23.38 -10.76 -23.34
CA GLU A 96 -22.17 -11.45 -22.91
C GLU A 96 -21.02 -10.48 -22.64
N LYS A 97 -20.85 -9.45 -23.49
CA LYS A 97 -19.84 -8.40 -23.28
C LYS A 97 -20.01 -7.63 -21.97
N LYS A 98 -21.23 -7.51 -21.43
CA LYS A 98 -21.47 -6.87 -20.14
C LYS A 98 -20.89 -7.66 -18.98
N LEU A 99 -20.61 -8.97 -19.16
CA LEU A 99 -19.90 -9.82 -18.19
C LEU A 99 -18.38 -9.66 -18.23
N GLU A 100 -17.85 -8.90 -19.20
CA GLU A 100 -16.47 -8.44 -19.17
C GLU A 100 -16.38 -7.26 -18.17
N PHE A 101 -16.13 -7.58 -16.91
CA PHE A 101 -16.08 -6.58 -15.86
C PHE A 101 -14.97 -5.56 -16.12
N LYS A 102 -15.36 -4.29 -16.22
CA LYS A 102 -14.38 -3.22 -16.32
C LYS A 102 -13.58 -3.13 -15.03
N PRO A 103 -12.25 -2.97 -15.10
CA PRO A 103 -11.43 -2.80 -13.92
C PRO A 103 -11.84 -1.52 -13.16
N VAL A 104 -11.66 -1.56 -11.84
CA VAL A 104 -11.81 -0.38 -10.97
C VAL A 104 -10.46 0.30 -10.87
N VAL A 105 -10.33 1.50 -11.42
CA VAL A 105 -9.09 2.27 -11.43
C VAL A 105 -9.05 3.19 -10.22
N ILE A 106 -8.06 2.98 -9.34
CA ILE A 106 -7.88 3.73 -8.09
C ILE A 106 -6.59 4.55 -8.21
N ALA A 107 -6.73 5.87 -8.25
CA ALA A 107 -5.59 6.79 -8.27
C ALA A 107 -5.13 7.17 -6.86
N VAL A 108 -3.84 7.17 -6.63
CA VAL A 108 -3.18 7.59 -5.39
C VAL A 108 -2.49 8.93 -5.63
N ILE A 109 -2.96 9.99 -4.95
CA ILE A 109 -2.45 11.36 -5.12
C ILE A 109 -2.04 11.96 -3.78
N GLY A 110 -1.13 12.91 -3.80
CA GLY A 110 -0.64 13.61 -2.59
C GLY A 110 0.75 14.20 -2.83
N ASN A 111 1.23 14.97 -1.88
CA ASN A 111 2.54 15.61 -1.95
C ASN A 111 3.69 14.59 -2.04
N THR A 112 4.82 15.06 -2.53
CA THR A 112 6.07 14.27 -2.50
C THR A 112 6.47 13.99 -1.04
N GLY A 113 6.91 12.75 -0.75
CA GLY A 113 7.38 12.36 0.59
C GLY A 113 6.28 11.98 1.59
N VAL A 114 4.98 12.03 1.23
CA VAL A 114 3.89 11.59 2.13
C VAL A 114 3.74 10.07 2.22
N GLY A 115 4.57 9.29 1.56
CA GLY A 115 4.57 7.83 1.65
C GLY A 115 3.60 7.11 0.68
N LYS A 116 3.26 7.69 -0.48
CA LYS A 116 2.39 7.06 -1.51
C LYS A 116 2.92 5.70 -1.97
N SER A 117 4.16 5.65 -2.46
CA SER A 117 4.77 4.40 -2.97
C SER A 117 4.93 3.35 -1.86
N SER A 118 5.27 3.77 -0.62
CA SER A 118 5.32 2.87 0.54
C SER A 118 3.93 2.30 0.88
N LEU A 119 2.87 3.13 0.78
CA LEU A 119 1.49 2.70 0.95
C LEU A 119 1.09 1.68 -0.12
N MET A 120 1.43 1.96 -1.37
CA MET A 120 1.17 1.05 -2.49
C MET A 120 1.86 -0.30 -2.28
N ASN A 121 3.15 -0.31 -1.91
CA ASN A 121 3.89 -1.54 -1.61
C ASN A 121 3.23 -2.35 -0.49
N ALA A 122 2.75 -1.69 0.57
CA ALA A 122 2.05 -2.35 1.67
C ALA A 122 0.70 -2.95 1.22
N ILE A 123 -0.06 -2.24 0.39
CA ILE A 123 -1.33 -2.73 -0.17
C ILE A 123 -1.11 -3.91 -1.10
N LEU A 124 -0.08 -3.87 -1.94
CA LEU A 124 0.31 -4.95 -2.84
C LEU A 124 0.85 -6.18 -2.10
N ASP A 125 1.09 -6.06 -0.79
CA ASP A 125 1.68 -7.13 0.03
C ASP A 125 3.04 -7.59 -0.49
N LYS A 126 3.82 -6.66 -0.97
CA LYS A 126 5.16 -6.91 -1.54
C LYS A 126 6.11 -5.81 -1.11
N ARG A 127 7.38 -6.19 -0.87
CA ARG A 127 8.41 -5.22 -0.54
C ARG A 127 8.95 -4.56 -1.81
N ASP A 128 8.97 -3.20 -1.79
CA ASP A 128 9.70 -2.36 -2.74
C ASP A 128 9.44 -2.68 -4.23
N VAL A 129 8.22 -3.04 -4.60
CA VAL A 129 7.83 -3.16 -6.03
C VAL A 129 7.88 -1.79 -6.69
N LEU A 130 7.33 -0.80 -5.99
CA LEU A 130 7.46 0.60 -6.35
C LEU A 130 8.66 1.18 -5.60
N PRO A 131 9.49 1.98 -6.27
CA PRO A 131 10.63 2.59 -5.63
C PRO A 131 10.20 3.53 -4.49
N THR A 132 10.91 3.43 -3.38
CA THR A 132 10.69 4.27 -2.20
C THR A 132 12.00 4.94 -1.80
N SER A 133 12.02 6.26 -1.67
CA SER A 133 13.16 6.99 -1.12
C SER A 133 12.70 7.95 -0.03
N GLY A 134 13.43 7.94 1.07
CA GLY A 134 13.23 8.91 2.16
C GLY A 134 13.83 10.29 1.88
N MET A 135 14.61 10.46 0.80
CA MET A 135 15.42 11.65 0.58
C MET A 135 15.09 12.42 -0.71
N LYS A 136 14.43 11.80 -1.70
CA LYS A 136 14.16 12.42 -3.01
C LYS A 136 12.75 12.07 -3.51
N ALA A 137 12.23 12.87 -4.45
CA ALA A 137 11.04 12.52 -5.22
C ALA A 137 11.37 11.27 -6.05
N CYS A 138 10.71 10.14 -5.77
CA CYS A 138 11.01 8.89 -6.44
C CYS A 138 10.20 8.70 -7.70
N THR A 139 8.88 8.89 -7.61
CA THR A 139 7.97 8.59 -8.71
C THR A 139 7.88 9.79 -9.63
N ALA A 140 8.56 9.69 -10.77
CA ALA A 140 8.58 10.74 -11.78
C ALA A 140 7.52 10.54 -12.88
N THR A 141 6.97 9.34 -13.01
CA THR A 141 6.04 8.93 -14.06
C THR A 141 4.78 8.32 -13.45
N VAL A 142 3.71 8.23 -14.24
CA VAL A 142 2.51 7.49 -13.83
C VAL A 142 2.81 6.00 -13.81
N VAL A 143 2.58 5.34 -12.67
CA VAL A 143 2.76 3.90 -12.52
C VAL A 143 1.43 3.22 -12.26
N GLU A 144 1.01 2.36 -13.16
CA GLU A 144 -0.18 1.51 -13.03
C GLU A 144 0.23 0.10 -12.58
N VAL A 145 -0.45 -0.46 -11.60
CA VAL A 145 -0.22 -1.84 -11.13
C VAL A 145 -1.46 -2.67 -11.37
N VAL A 146 -1.28 -3.82 -12.04
CA VAL A 146 -2.34 -4.76 -12.39
C VAL A 146 -1.94 -6.20 -12.05
N GLN A 147 -2.92 -7.08 -11.91
CA GLN A 147 -2.69 -8.52 -11.84
C GLN A 147 -2.18 -9.06 -13.18
N TYR A 148 -1.27 -10.03 -13.12
CA TYR A 148 -0.84 -10.81 -14.27
C TYR A 148 -1.07 -12.29 -14.02
N GLU A 149 -1.58 -12.99 -15.02
CA GLU A 149 -1.95 -14.41 -14.90
C GLU A 149 -0.76 -15.38 -15.04
N THR A 150 0.45 -14.86 -15.25
CA THR A 150 1.67 -15.66 -15.38
C THR A 150 2.56 -15.52 -14.15
N ASP A 151 3.48 -16.45 -13.94
CA ASP A 151 4.46 -16.42 -12.83
C ASP A 151 5.58 -15.39 -13.03
N LEU A 152 5.56 -14.63 -14.13
CA LEU A 152 6.57 -13.62 -14.46
C LEU A 152 6.12 -12.22 -14.07
N PHE A 153 7.07 -11.40 -13.68
CA PHE A 153 6.91 -9.94 -13.59
C PHE A 153 7.06 -9.35 -14.98
N GLU A 154 6.10 -8.53 -15.40
CA GLU A 154 6.16 -7.80 -16.67
C GLU A 154 5.93 -6.31 -16.44
N ALA A 155 6.66 -5.45 -17.14
CA ALA A 155 6.39 -4.02 -17.23
C ALA A 155 6.23 -3.60 -18.68
N GLU A 156 5.22 -2.80 -18.95
CA GLU A 156 5.02 -2.11 -20.22
C GLU A 156 5.38 -0.64 -20.03
N ILE A 157 6.46 -0.20 -20.68
CA ILE A 157 6.93 1.18 -20.63
C ILE A 157 6.38 1.89 -21.87
N GLU A 158 5.38 2.75 -21.68
CA GLU A 158 4.80 3.58 -22.73
C GLU A 158 5.56 4.91 -22.81
N PHE A 159 6.14 5.21 -23.96
CA PHE A 159 6.88 6.44 -24.19
C PHE A 159 6.00 7.55 -24.75
N LEU A 160 6.40 8.81 -24.51
CA LEU A 160 5.80 9.98 -25.14
C LEU A 160 5.86 9.87 -26.67
N LYS A 161 4.91 10.48 -27.35
CA LYS A 161 5.00 10.64 -28.79
C LYS A 161 6.14 11.61 -29.15
N GLU A 162 6.72 11.44 -30.31
CA GLU A 162 7.83 12.28 -30.80
C GLU A 162 7.49 13.78 -30.73
N LYS A 163 6.29 14.14 -31.15
CA LYS A 163 5.80 15.52 -31.05
C LYS A 163 5.72 16.03 -29.61
N GLU A 164 5.16 15.22 -28.71
CA GLU A 164 5.01 15.59 -27.28
C GLU A 164 6.39 15.86 -26.65
N TRP A 165 7.37 14.98 -26.95
CA TRP A 165 8.72 15.15 -26.42
C TRP A 165 9.45 16.35 -27.03
N PHE A 166 9.36 16.56 -28.34
CA PHE A 166 10.06 17.67 -28.98
C PHE A 166 9.46 19.04 -28.60
N ASP A 167 8.17 19.12 -28.35
CA ASP A 167 7.55 20.34 -27.83
C ASP A 167 8.04 20.63 -26.39
N GLU A 168 8.23 19.59 -25.55
CA GLU A 168 8.85 19.72 -24.25
C GLU A 168 10.32 20.08 -24.34
N LEU A 169 11.10 19.42 -25.19
CA LEU A 169 12.52 19.68 -25.38
C LEU A 169 12.79 21.14 -25.77
N ARG A 170 11.92 21.74 -26.60
CA ARG A 170 12.05 23.18 -26.94
C ARG A 170 11.95 24.05 -25.69
N LYS A 171 10.96 23.81 -24.85
CA LYS A 171 10.80 24.55 -23.58
C LYS A 171 12.01 24.37 -22.66
N LEU A 172 12.52 23.14 -22.54
CA LEU A 172 13.71 22.86 -21.74
C LEU A 172 14.94 23.61 -22.28
N CYS A 173 15.10 23.70 -23.62
CA CYS A 173 16.16 24.50 -24.20
C CYS A 173 15.99 26.00 -24.01
N GLU A 174 14.75 26.51 -24.08
CA GLU A 174 14.40 27.90 -23.80
C GLU A 174 14.72 28.25 -22.33
N ASP A 175 14.33 27.42 -21.36
CA ASP A 175 14.60 27.59 -19.93
C ASP A 175 16.11 27.67 -19.62
N LEU A 176 16.92 26.94 -20.38
CA LEU A 176 18.38 26.86 -20.17
C LEU A 176 19.17 27.85 -21.03
N THR A 177 18.50 28.66 -21.83
CA THR A 177 19.14 29.66 -22.72
C THR A 177 19.00 31.04 -22.08
N ASP A 178 20.11 31.75 -21.94
CA ASP A 178 20.13 33.11 -21.46
C ASP A 178 19.63 34.16 -22.47
N GLU A 179 19.49 35.40 -22.06
CA GLU A 179 19.05 36.52 -22.91
C GLU A 179 19.97 36.77 -24.14
N ASN A 180 21.21 36.26 -24.08
CA ASN A 180 22.20 36.37 -25.16
C ASN A 180 22.19 35.14 -26.10
N GLY A 181 21.29 34.18 -25.88
CA GLY A 181 21.19 32.95 -26.70
C GLY A 181 22.27 31.91 -26.36
N VAL A 182 22.94 32.03 -25.20
CA VAL A 182 23.93 31.07 -24.72
C VAL A 182 23.26 30.02 -23.82
N VAL A 183 23.49 28.75 -24.13
CA VAL A 183 22.93 27.64 -23.37
C VAL A 183 23.76 27.37 -22.13
N THR A 184 23.13 27.35 -20.96
CA THR A 184 23.76 27.05 -19.65
C THR A 184 24.10 25.57 -19.56
N LYS A 185 25.41 25.23 -19.60
CA LYS A 185 25.90 23.84 -19.53
C LYS A 185 26.29 23.39 -18.12
N THR A 186 26.39 24.31 -17.19
CA THR A 186 26.72 24.04 -15.78
C THR A 186 25.45 23.85 -14.95
N PRO A 187 25.44 22.94 -13.94
CA PRO A 187 24.26 22.74 -13.11
C PRO A 187 23.86 24.06 -12.40
N PRO A 188 22.62 24.53 -12.58
CA PRO A 188 22.10 25.69 -11.88
C PRO A 188 21.89 25.37 -10.39
N ASP A 189 21.56 26.39 -9.57
CA ASP A 189 21.19 26.19 -8.18
C ASP A 189 20.01 25.20 -8.08
N ARG A 190 20.10 24.24 -7.16
CA ARG A 190 19.07 23.21 -6.93
C ARG A 190 17.69 23.78 -6.58
N ASN A 191 17.65 25.00 -6.04
CA ASN A 191 16.40 25.69 -5.71
C ASN A 191 15.83 26.54 -6.88
N SER A 192 16.54 26.61 -7.99
CA SER A 192 16.07 27.37 -9.16
C SER A 192 15.05 26.55 -9.96
N GLY A 193 14.04 27.22 -10.54
CA GLY A 193 13.08 26.56 -11.44
C GLY A 193 13.73 25.89 -12.67
N ILE A 194 14.93 26.35 -13.06
CA ILE A 194 15.71 25.87 -14.20
C ILE A 194 16.40 24.53 -13.90
N TYR A 195 16.63 24.18 -12.62
CA TYR A 195 17.30 22.93 -12.23
C TYR A 195 16.58 21.68 -12.72
N ASN A 196 15.26 21.69 -12.73
CA ASN A 196 14.46 20.55 -13.23
C ASN A 196 14.68 20.35 -14.74
N SER A 197 14.67 21.45 -15.51
CA SER A 197 14.94 21.44 -16.97
C SER A 197 16.34 20.92 -17.26
N TYR A 198 17.34 21.30 -16.45
CA TYR A 198 18.70 20.78 -16.50
C TYR A 198 18.73 19.26 -16.27
N CYS A 199 18.12 18.79 -15.17
CA CYS A 199 18.09 17.35 -14.83
C CYS A 199 17.42 16.49 -15.90
N LYS A 200 16.30 16.94 -16.47
CA LYS A 200 15.62 16.23 -17.55
C LYS A 200 16.51 16.08 -18.78
N MET A 201 17.17 17.14 -19.20
CA MET A 201 18.00 17.14 -20.39
C MET A 201 19.22 16.23 -20.22
N VAL A 202 19.90 16.35 -19.07
CA VAL A 202 21.06 15.50 -18.73
C VAL A 202 20.65 14.04 -18.58
N ALA A 203 19.47 13.75 -18.01
CA ALA A 203 18.98 12.38 -17.87
C ALA A 203 18.84 11.67 -19.22
N VAL A 204 18.26 12.33 -20.21
CA VAL A 204 18.01 11.72 -21.55
C VAL A 204 19.26 11.74 -22.42
N TYR A 205 19.96 12.88 -22.50
CA TYR A 205 21.02 13.09 -23.47
C TYR A 205 22.44 12.98 -22.90
N GLY A 206 22.59 12.98 -21.55
CA GLY A 206 23.89 13.03 -20.87
C GLY A 206 24.60 14.41 -20.98
N GLU A 207 24.08 15.32 -21.77
CA GLU A 207 24.65 16.64 -22.04
C GLU A 207 23.54 17.66 -22.32
N ILE A 208 23.94 18.94 -22.30
CA ILE A 208 23.07 20.05 -22.65
C ILE A 208 23.57 20.71 -23.94
N ASP A 209 22.67 20.85 -24.88
CA ASP A 209 22.96 21.55 -26.16
C ASP A 209 21.66 22.18 -26.71
N LYS A 210 21.76 22.85 -27.85
CA LYS A 210 20.65 23.46 -28.57
C LYS A 210 19.69 22.38 -29.11
N PHE A 211 18.41 22.75 -29.25
CA PHE A 211 17.35 21.88 -29.77
C PHE A 211 17.74 21.18 -31.08
N ASP A 212 18.33 21.93 -32.06
CA ASP A 212 18.69 21.39 -33.36
C ASP A 212 19.77 20.30 -33.31
N VAL A 213 20.58 20.26 -32.25
CA VAL A 213 21.60 19.23 -32.04
C VAL A 213 20.97 18.03 -31.35
N LEU A 214 20.22 18.25 -30.26
CA LEU A 214 19.64 17.17 -29.45
C LEU A 214 18.54 16.42 -30.18
N SER A 215 17.71 17.10 -30.97
CA SER A 215 16.63 16.49 -31.76
C SER A 215 17.12 15.49 -32.81
N LYS A 216 18.38 15.60 -33.25
CA LYS A 216 19.01 14.67 -34.20
C LYS A 216 19.56 13.40 -33.56
N LYS A 217 19.63 13.30 -32.23
CA LYS A 217 20.13 12.12 -31.51
C LYS A 217 19.06 11.03 -31.41
N THR A 218 18.70 10.45 -32.53
CA THR A 218 17.59 9.47 -32.64
C THR A 218 17.85 8.16 -31.90
N GLU A 219 19.10 7.80 -31.59
CA GLU A 219 19.42 6.58 -30.83
C GLU A 219 18.87 6.60 -29.42
N LEU A 220 18.86 7.77 -28.78
CA LEU A 220 18.36 7.95 -27.42
C LEU A 220 16.82 8.04 -27.40
N THR A 221 16.21 8.46 -28.49
CA THR A 221 14.78 8.68 -28.62
C THR A 221 14.05 7.64 -29.46
N LYS A 222 14.72 6.54 -29.81
CA LYS A 222 14.17 5.47 -30.66
C LYS A 222 12.88 4.82 -30.15
N TRP A 223 12.60 4.96 -28.88
CA TRP A 223 11.41 4.40 -28.26
C TRP A 223 10.20 5.35 -28.26
N LEU A 224 10.35 6.59 -28.67
CA LEU A 224 9.24 7.54 -28.72
C LEU A 224 8.07 6.98 -29.54
N GLY A 225 6.87 7.09 -29.00
CA GLY A 225 5.64 6.56 -29.58
C GLY A 225 5.47 5.05 -29.50
N GLN A 226 6.39 4.32 -28.83
CA GLN A 226 6.36 2.86 -28.71
C GLN A 226 6.13 2.41 -27.27
N ILE A 227 5.84 1.12 -27.13
CA ILE A 227 5.75 0.43 -25.84
C ILE A 227 6.89 -0.58 -25.76
N LYS A 228 7.73 -0.46 -24.73
CA LYS A 228 8.83 -1.40 -24.46
C LYS A 228 8.42 -2.37 -23.36
N PRO A 229 8.32 -3.68 -23.66
CA PRO A 229 8.08 -4.69 -22.65
C PRO A 229 9.38 -5.04 -21.91
N ILE A 230 9.31 -5.22 -20.58
CA ILE A 230 10.38 -5.70 -19.72
C ILE A 230 9.84 -6.90 -18.95
N ARG A 231 10.60 -8.00 -18.93
CA ARG A 231 10.23 -9.23 -18.22
C ARG A 231 11.36 -9.71 -17.31
N ALA A 232 10.98 -10.26 -16.15
CA ALA A 232 11.89 -10.94 -15.24
C ALA A 232 11.15 -11.99 -14.42
N ALA A 233 11.88 -13.04 -14.02
CA ALA A 233 11.35 -14.09 -13.17
C ALA A 233 11.45 -13.74 -11.66
N LYS A 234 12.41 -12.87 -11.29
CA LYS A 234 12.66 -12.45 -9.90
C LYS A 234 12.36 -10.97 -9.73
N LEU A 235 11.80 -10.62 -8.57
CA LEU A 235 11.44 -9.24 -8.25
C LEU A 235 12.65 -8.29 -8.26
N ASP A 236 13.81 -8.71 -7.70
CA ASP A 236 15.00 -7.84 -7.63
C ASP A 236 15.59 -7.54 -9.02
N GLU A 237 15.56 -8.50 -9.94
CA GLU A 237 15.96 -8.30 -11.33
C GLU A 237 14.98 -7.36 -12.04
N PHE A 238 13.68 -7.56 -11.79
CA PHE A 238 12.61 -6.73 -12.34
C PHE A 238 12.75 -5.26 -11.92
N LYS A 239 12.94 -5.02 -10.62
CA LYS A 239 13.16 -3.67 -10.06
C LYS A 239 14.31 -2.95 -10.77
N LYS A 240 15.50 -3.57 -10.83
CA LYS A 240 16.69 -2.99 -11.45
C LYS A 240 16.45 -2.60 -12.91
N LYS A 241 15.66 -3.40 -13.65
CA LYS A 241 15.34 -3.13 -15.05
C LYS A 241 14.33 -1.99 -15.23
N VAL A 242 13.45 -1.77 -14.26
CA VAL A 242 12.36 -0.78 -14.32
C VAL A 242 12.78 0.58 -13.73
N GLU A 243 13.71 0.59 -12.79
CA GLU A 243 14.15 1.75 -12.02
C GLU A 243 14.49 2.96 -12.88
N SER A 244 15.27 2.79 -13.93
CA SER A 244 15.68 3.87 -14.86
C SER A 244 14.53 4.56 -15.61
N TYR A 245 13.33 3.95 -15.60
CA TYR A 245 12.13 4.49 -16.27
C TYR A 245 11.16 5.16 -15.29
N VAL A 246 11.32 4.92 -14.01
CA VAL A 246 10.39 5.40 -12.97
C VAL A 246 11.03 6.46 -12.08
N GLU A 247 12.31 6.31 -11.73
CA GLU A 247 12.98 7.17 -10.75
C GLU A 247 13.74 8.35 -11.36
N VAL A 248 13.73 9.47 -10.63
CA VAL A 248 14.64 10.59 -10.89
C VAL A 248 16.02 10.23 -10.34
N GLN A 249 16.98 10.01 -11.22
CA GLN A 249 18.39 9.77 -10.84
C GLN A 249 19.21 11.07 -10.91
N GLU A 250 20.31 11.14 -10.13
CA GLU A 250 21.21 12.30 -10.16
C GLU A 250 21.96 12.40 -11.49
N PRO A 251 22.28 13.64 -11.92
CA PRO A 251 23.11 13.86 -13.10
C PRO A 251 24.47 13.14 -12.95
N GLY A 252 24.81 12.30 -13.93
CA GLY A 252 26.08 11.55 -13.95
C GLY A 252 25.93 10.03 -13.84
N ALA A 253 24.72 9.51 -13.60
CA ALA A 253 24.38 8.11 -13.81
C ALA A 253 24.23 7.78 -15.31
N ASP A 254 24.18 6.48 -15.65
CA ASP A 254 23.81 6.04 -17.00
C ASP A 254 22.50 6.67 -17.45
N HIS A 255 22.27 6.79 -18.76
CA HIS A 255 21.08 7.44 -19.33
C HIS A 255 19.78 6.98 -18.66
N CYS A 256 19.03 7.93 -18.13
CA CYS A 256 17.74 7.72 -17.48
C CYS A 256 16.61 8.19 -18.38
N PHE A 257 15.66 7.31 -18.65
CA PHE A 257 14.61 7.56 -19.63
C PHE A 257 13.31 8.12 -19.03
N TRP A 258 13.25 8.30 -17.70
CA TRP A 258 12.06 8.78 -17.02
C TRP A 258 11.45 10.07 -17.63
N PRO A 259 12.22 11.04 -18.21
CA PRO A 259 11.61 12.22 -18.80
C PRO A 259 10.78 11.97 -20.04
N ILE A 260 11.13 10.92 -20.82
CA ILE A 260 10.42 10.56 -22.05
C ILE A 260 9.40 9.44 -21.85
N VAL A 261 9.22 8.96 -20.63
CA VAL A 261 8.21 7.94 -20.29
C VAL A 261 6.89 8.60 -19.95
N LYS A 262 5.82 8.18 -20.61
CA LYS A 262 4.46 8.62 -20.38
C LYS A 262 3.80 7.87 -19.23
N ARG A 263 3.97 6.53 -19.22
CA ARG A 263 3.35 5.64 -18.24
C ARG A 263 4.12 4.32 -18.16
N VAL A 264 4.17 3.77 -16.95
CA VAL A 264 4.68 2.41 -16.68
C VAL A 264 3.54 1.56 -16.17
N ARG A 265 3.22 0.45 -16.83
CA ARG A 265 2.25 -0.52 -16.36
C ARG A 265 2.97 -1.75 -15.85
N LEU A 266 2.92 -1.97 -14.53
CA LEU A 266 3.48 -3.12 -13.84
C LEU A 266 2.43 -4.22 -13.75
N LYS A 267 2.73 -5.37 -14.33
CA LYS A 267 1.91 -6.58 -14.28
C LYS A 267 2.56 -7.56 -13.31
N LEU A 268 1.92 -7.76 -12.16
CA LEU A 268 2.47 -8.53 -11.05
C LEU A 268 1.80 -9.89 -10.94
N PRO A 269 2.57 -10.98 -10.79
CA PRO A 269 2.02 -12.27 -10.40
C PRO A 269 1.54 -12.21 -8.93
N ASP A 270 0.54 -13.01 -8.59
CA ASP A 270 0.03 -13.18 -7.21
C ASP A 270 -0.26 -11.86 -6.47
N CYS A 271 -0.92 -10.93 -7.13
CA CYS A 271 -1.36 -9.69 -6.52
C CYS A 271 -2.82 -9.82 -6.04
N ASP A 272 -3.04 -10.21 -4.79
CA ASP A 272 -4.36 -10.47 -4.21
C ASP A 272 -5.35 -9.30 -4.42
N VAL A 273 -4.89 -8.07 -4.19
CA VAL A 273 -5.73 -6.87 -4.34
C VAL A 273 -6.10 -6.61 -5.80
N CYS A 274 -5.14 -6.75 -6.71
CA CYS A 274 -5.38 -6.54 -8.14
C CYS A 274 -6.14 -7.71 -8.78
N SER A 275 -6.09 -8.92 -8.21
CA SER A 275 -6.82 -10.10 -8.70
C SER A 275 -8.34 -9.91 -8.65
N SER A 276 -8.83 -9.01 -7.81
CA SER A 276 -10.25 -8.63 -7.77
C SER A 276 -10.71 -7.81 -8.97
N GLY A 277 -9.79 -7.34 -9.82
CA GLY A 277 -10.04 -6.43 -10.94
C GLY A 277 -9.72 -4.96 -10.63
N ALA A 278 -9.00 -4.69 -9.54
CA ALA A 278 -8.50 -3.35 -9.25
C ALA A 278 -7.23 -3.03 -10.07
N VAL A 279 -7.12 -1.79 -10.51
CA VAL A 279 -5.91 -1.17 -11.05
C VAL A 279 -5.50 -0.06 -10.11
N LEU A 280 -4.32 -0.17 -9.52
CA LEU A 280 -3.77 0.86 -8.63
C LEU A 280 -2.84 1.77 -9.44
N VAL A 281 -3.04 3.09 -9.31
CA VAL A 281 -2.28 4.09 -10.09
C VAL A 281 -1.55 5.01 -9.13
N ASP A 282 -0.21 4.95 -9.11
CA ASP A 282 0.65 5.92 -8.39
C ASP A 282 0.89 7.11 -9.32
N LEU A 283 0.44 8.28 -8.90
CA LEU A 283 0.64 9.52 -9.66
C LEU A 283 1.80 10.32 -9.05
N PRO A 284 2.60 11.02 -9.89
CA PRO A 284 3.65 11.93 -9.45
C PRO A 284 3.14 12.89 -8.38
N GLY A 285 3.97 13.19 -7.37
CA GLY A 285 3.60 14.09 -6.29
C GLY A 285 3.33 15.52 -6.79
N ARG A 286 2.29 16.18 -6.27
CA ARG A 286 2.11 17.62 -6.47
C ARG A 286 3.22 18.37 -5.73
N GLY A 287 3.82 19.34 -6.41
CA GLY A 287 4.96 20.11 -5.89
C GLY A 287 6.18 20.06 -6.80
N ASP A 288 6.22 19.14 -7.75
CA ASP A 288 7.19 19.19 -8.85
C ASP A 288 6.72 20.28 -9.83
N SER A 289 7.60 21.21 -10.17
CA SER A 289 7.35 22.36 -11.06
C SER A 289 7.15 21.96 -12.54
N ASP A 290 6.71 20.72 -12.79
CA ASP A 290 6.61 20.12 -14.12
C ASP A 290 5.17 20.16 -14.65
N GLU A 291 4.85 21.18 -15.46
CA GLU A 291 3.52 21.37 -16.04
C GLU A 291 3.08 20.21 -16.95
N ALA A 292 4.00 19.64 -17.75
CA ALA A 292 3.69 18.56 -18.66
C ALA A 292 3.26 17.29 -17.90
N ARG A 293 3.91 16.98 -16.78
CA ARG A 293 3.57 15.86 -15.92
C ARG A 293 2.28 16.09 -15.18
N ASN A 294 2.06 17.30 -14.70
CA ASN A 294 0.79 17.68 -14.07
C ASN A 294 -0.38 17.50 -15.03
N ALA A 295 -0.21 17.82 -16.32
CA ALA A 295 -1.21 17.59 -17.36
C ALA A 295 -1.47 16.09 -17.59
N ILE A 296 -0.41 15.26 -17.66
CA ILE A 296 -0.53 13.79 -17.79
C ILE A 296 -1.25 13.22 -16.56
N ALA A 297 -0.82 13.59 -15.35
CA ALA A 297 -1.47 13.16 -14.12
C ALA A 297 -2.95 13.55 -14.06
N LYS A 298 -3.30 14.77 -14.47
CA LYS A 298 -4.69 15.25 -14.54
C LYS A 298 -5.52 14.43 -15.52
N SER A 299 -4.98 14.14 -16.71
CA SER A 299 -5.68 13.33 -17.72
C SER A 299 -5.92 11.88 -17.27
N HIS A 300 -5.06 11.36 -16.37
CA HIS A 300 -5.27 10.06 -15.74
C HIS A 300 -6.33 10.12 -14.64
N LEU A 301 -6.35 11.17 -13.82
CA LEU A 301 -7.37 11.35 -12.78
C LEU A 301 -8.79 11.36 -13.33
N GLU A 302 -9.01 11.97 -14.50
CA GLU A 302 -10.33 12.01 -15.17
C GLU A 302 -10.84 10.62 -15.59
N LYS A 303 -9.96 9.63 -15.67
CA LYS A 303 -10.28 8.25 -16.07
C LYS A 303 -10.36 7.29 -14.88
N CYS A 304 -10.08 7.77 -13.67
CA CYS A 304 -10.09 6.95 -12.48
C CYS A 304 -11.49 6.87 -11.87
N ASP A 305 -11.86 5.68 -11.42
CA ASP A 305 -13.15 5.44 -10.77
C ASP A 305 -13.12 5.88 -9.30
N HIS A 306 -11.94 5.83 -8.64
CA HIS A 306 -11.79 6.20 -7.24
C HIS A 306 -10.45 6.93 -7.01
N ILE A 307 -10.43 7.90 -6.11
CA ILE A 307 -9.26 8.72 -5.82
C ILE A 307 -8.91 8.66 -4.34
N TRP A 308 -7.68 8.29 -4.03
CA TRP A 308 -7.12 8.31 -2.69
C TRP A 308 -6.22 9.52 -2.51
N ILE A 309 -6.64 10.43 -1.64
CA ILE A 309 -5.84 11.60 -1.25
C ILE A 309 -4.98 11.18 -0.06
N VAL A 310 -3.67 11.18 -0.25
CA VAL A 310 -2.69 10.74 0.74
C VAL A 310 -1.98 11.92 1.35
N SER A 311 -1.97 11.98 2.68
CA SER A 311 -1.23 12.96 3.47
C SER A 311 -0.59 12.30 4.70
N SER A 312 0.55 12.85 5.16
CA SER A 312 1.16 12.43 6.42
C SER A 312 0.26 12.81 7.61
N ILE A 313 0.11 11.91 8.59
CA ILE A 313 -0.75 12.12 9.77
C ILE A 313 -0.44 13.45 10.51
N HIS A 314 0.84 13.85 10.56
CA HIS A 314 1.27 15.08 11.24
C HIS A 314 0.78 16.36 10.56
N ARG A 315 0.41 16.29 9.28
CA ARG A 315 -0.05 17.44 8.49
C ARG A 315 -1.48 17.27 7.98
N SER A 316 -2.07 16.08 8.10
CA SER A 316 -3.32 15.69 7.44
C SER A 316 -4.48 16.68 7.66
N ILE A 317 -4.57 17.30 8.84
CA ILE A 317 -5.60 18.31 9.16
C ILE A 317 -5.28 19.67 8.52
N ASN A 318 -3.98 20.02 8.42
CA ASN A 318 -3.52 21.35 7.97
C ASN A 318 -2.82 21.30 6.60
N ASP A 319 -2.84 20.17 5.92
CA ASP A 319 -2.23 20.01 4.59
C ASP A 319 -3.07 20.73 3.55
N ARG A 320 -2.66 21.96 3.25
CA ARG A 320 -3.33 22.82 2.28
C ARG A 320 -3.48 22.16 0.91
N THR A 321 -2.46 21.46 0.44
CA THR A 321 -2.50 20.75 -0.85
C THR A 321 -3.52 19.60 -0.83
N ALA A 322 -3.57 18.83 0.26
CA ALA A 322 -4.56 17.75 0.41
C ALA A 322 -5.99 18.33 0.48
N GLN A 323 -6.19 19.47 1.14
CA GLN A 323 -7.46 20.18 1.19
C GLN A 323 -7.88 20.76 -0.17
N GLU A 324 -6.94 21.36 -0.90
CA GLU A 324 -7.16 21.86 -2.26
C GLU A 324 -7.52 20.71 -3.22
N LEU A 325 -6.80 19.59 -3.15
CA LEU A 325 -7.11 18.38 -3.92
C LEU A 325 -8.50 17.84 -3.60
N LEU A 326 -8.84 17.77 -2.33
CA LEU A 326 -10.16 17.34 -1.89
C LEU A 326 -11.26 18.27 -2.42
N GLY A 327 -11.06 19.60 -2.33
CA GLY A 327 -11.99 20.61 -2.84
C GLY A 327 -12.12 20.57 -4.38
N GLU A 328 -11.04 20.36 -5.12
CA GLU A 328 -11.07 20.21 -6.58
C GLU A 328 -11.83 18.96 -7.01
N GLN A 329 -11.57 17.81 -6.35
CA GLN A 329 -12.26 16.56 -6.65
C GLN A 329 -13.74 16.62 -6.29
N LEU A 330 -14.09 17.24 -5.16
CA LEU A 330 -15.48 17.48 -4.78
C LEU A 330 -16.21 18.31 -5.84
N ARG A 331 -15.60 19.41 -6.30
CA ARG A 331 -16.19 20.24 -7.35
C ARG A 331 -16.38 19.45 -8.65
N SER A 332 -15.35 18.73 -9.09
CA SER A 332 -15.43 17.92 -10.31
C SER A 332 -16.54 16.88 -10.23
N GLN A 333 -16.64 16.13 -9.14
CA GLN A 333 -17.68 15.11 -8.95
C GLN A 333 -19.08 15.72 -8.79
N PHE A 334 -19.19 16.84 -8.07
CA PHE A 334 -20.46 17.57 -7.92
C PHE A 334 -21.05 18.02 -9.26
N TYR A 335 -20.19 18.50 -10.18
CA TYR A 335 -20.62 18.94 -11.51
C TYR A 335 -20.85 17.80 -12.51
N MET A 336 -20.13 16.69 -12.37
CA MET A 336 -20.19 15.59 -13.35
C MET A 336 -21.32 14.59 -13.04
N ASN A 337 -21.39 14.04 -11.83
CA ASN A 337 -22.25 12.88 -11.53
C ASN A 337 -23.03 12.96 -10.22
N GLY A 338 -22.78 13.94 -9.37
CA GLY A 338 -23.38 14.03 -8.02
C GLY A 338 -22.96 12.90 -7.06
N GLN A 339 -22.07 12.02 -7.47
CA GLN A 339 -21.56 10.91 -6.66
C GLN A 339 -20.32 11.37 -5.89
N LEU A 340 -20.41 11.41 -4.57
CA LEU A 340 -19.32 11.83 -3.67
C LEU A 340 -18.53 10.66 -3.11
N ASP A 341 -18.88 9.43 -3.50
CA ASP A 341 -18.32 8.19 -2.93
C ASP A 341 -16.99 7.79 -3.57
N ALA A 342 -16.56 8.49 -4.63
CA ALA A 342 -15.35 8.16 -5.38
C ALA A 342 -14.05 8.72 -4.78
N VAL A 343 -14.09 9.29 -3.56
CA VAL A 343 -12.91 9.84 -2.88
C VAL A 343 -12.73 9.22 -1.50
N SER A 344 -11.49 8.89 -1.16
CA SER A 344 -11.10 8.50 0.20
C SER A 344 -9.86 9.29 0.65
N PHE A 345 -9.73 9.51 1.95
CA PHE A 345 -8.57 10.18 2.53
C PHE A 345 -7.71 9.19 3.30
N ILE A 346 -6.38 9.20 3.07
CA ILE A 346 -5.47 8.26 3.69
C ILE A 346 -4.36 9.02 4.42
N CYS A 347 -4.37 8.91 5.75
CA CYS A 347 -3.31 9.39 6.61
C CYS A 347 -2.23 8.31 6.71
N THR A 348 -1.00 8.63 6.33
CA THR A 348 0.17 7.74 6.43
C THR A 348 1.04 8.06 7.63
N MET A 349 2.08 7.25 7.87
CA MET A 349 3.09 7.48 8.93
C MET A 349 2.48 7.50 10.33
N THR A 350 1.47 6.67 10.59
CA THR A 350 0.79 6.62 11.89
C THR A 350 1.62 5.96 12.98
N ASP A 351 2.74 5.35 12.64
CA ASP A 351 3.78 4.86 13.53
C ASP A 351 4.68 5.97 14.08
N MET A 352 4.68 7.15 13.48
CA MET A 352 5.44 8.30 13.98
C MET A 352 4.65 8.99 15.09
N VAL A 353 4.87 8.57 16.33
CA VAL A 353 4.16 9.07 17.52
C VAL A 353 5.10 9.85 18.43
N ASN A 354 4.68 11.07 18.80
CA ASN A 354 5.25 11.81 19.93
C ASN A 354 4.23 11.83 21.07
N ALA A 355 4.31 10.84 21.99
CA ALA A 355 3.34 10.69 23.07
C ALA A 355 3.18 11.96 23.92
N LYS A 356 4.27 12.68 24.22
CA LYS A 356 4.23 13.93 25.02
C LYS A 356 3.47 15.05 24.32
N GLU A 357 3.59 15.16 23.01
CA GLU A 357 2.87 16.14 22.20
C GLU A 357 1.41 15.78 22.09
N CYS A 358 1.11 14.51 21.78
CA CYS A 358 -0.27 14.01 21.74
C CYS A 358 -1.00 14.22 23.08
N GLN A 359 -0.36 13.95 24.22
CA GLN A 359 -0.94 14.15 25.55
C GLN A 359 -1.21 15.63 25.87
N ARG A 360 -0.38 16.56 25.37
CA ARG A 360 -0.65 18.00 25.54
C ARG A 360 -1.81 18.50 24.71
N GLU A 361 -1.93 18.01 23.48
CA GLU A 361 -2.97 18.47 22.56
C GLU A 361 -4.33 17.81 22.80
N LEU A 362 -4.33 16.52 23.15
CA LEU A 362 -5.53 15.71 23.33
C LEU A 362 -5.78 15.41 24.81
N LYS A 363 -6.53 16.29 25.50
CA LYS A 363 -6.81 16.18 26.94
C LYS A 363 -7.36 14.81 27.39
N GLN A 364 -8.09 14.12 26.51
CA GLN A 364 -8.61 12.78 26.82
C GLN A 364 -7.51 11.73 27.06
N LEU A 365 -6.30 11.94 26.51
CA LEU A 365 -5.16 11.05 26.71
C LEU A 365 -4.61 11.11 28.14
N GLU A 366 -4.75 12.24 28.83
CA GLU A 366 -4.26 12.39 30.20
C GLU A 366 -4.88 11.34 31.14
N GLY A 367 -6.19 11.12 31.05
CA GLY A 367 -6.89 10.09 31.82
C GLY A 367 -6.52 8.67 31.40
N LEU A 368 -6.44 8.42 30.09
CA LEU A 368 -6.18 7.08 29.53
C LEU A 368 -4.75 6.57 29.79
N THR A 369 -3.77 7.48 29.89
CA THR A 369 -2.36 7.12 30.05
C THR A 369 -1.83 7.36 31.46
N LYS A 370 -2.63 7.90 32.38
CA LYS A 370 -2.21 8.29 33.74
C LYS A 370 -1.56 7.13 34.51
N GLU A 371 -2.25 6.00 34.59
CA GLU A 371 -1.75 4.83 35.32
C GLU A 371 -0.42 4.31 34.74
N LEU A 372 -0.30 4.22 33.42
CA LEU A 372 0.93 3.81 32.73
C LEU A 372 2.08 4.81 32.95
N ASN A 373 1.79 6.11 32.96
CA ASN A 373 2.79 7.15 33.24
C ASN A 373 3.27 7.10 34.69
N ASP A 374 2.37 6.83 35.65
CA ASP A 374 2.71 6.67 37.06
C ASP A 374 3.60 5.43 37.28
N GLN A 375 3.27 4.31 36.62
CA GLN A 375 4.08 3.09 36.65
C GLN A 375 5.46 3.32 35.97
N LEU A 376 5.48 4.03 34.83
CA LEU A 376 6.71 4.38 34.13
C LEU A 376 7.64 5.26 34.98
N SER A 377 7.05 6.19 35.75
CA SER A 377 7.80 7.05 36.67
C SER A 377 8.47 6.24 37.77
N LYS A 378 7.74 5.29 38.40
CA LYS A 378 8.29 4.37 39.39
C LYS A 378 9.41 3.48 38.85
N LEU A 379 9.23 2.94 37.64
CA LEU A 379 10.25 2.16 36.96
C LEU A 379 11.51 2.99 36.67
N ASN A 380 11.35 4.25 36.29
CA ASN A 380 12.50 5.14 36.05
C ASN A 380 13.27 5.46 37.34
N GLU A 381 12.58 5.60 38.48
CA GLU A 381 13.20 5.76 39.78
C GLU A 381 14.02 4.51 40.16
N GLN A 382 13.40 3.33 40.12
CA GLN A 382 14.09 2.05 40.35
C GLN A 382 15.32 1.85 39.47
N LYS A 383 15.23 2.16 38.18
CA LYS A 383 16.37 2.10 37.24
C LYS A 383 17.50 3.06 37.62
N ARG A 384 17.17 4.25 38.10
CA ARG A 384 18.17 5.23 38.57
C ARG A 384 18.92 4.72 39.80
N ASP A 385 18.18 4.17 40.77
CA ASP A 385 18.75 3.65 42.00
C ASP A 385 19.66 2.45 41.73
N LEU A 386 19.19 1.48 40.93
CA LEU A 386 20.03 0.36 40.52
C LEU A 386 21.28 0.80 39.76
N SER A 387 21.15 1.77 38.85
CA SER A 387 22.30 2.28 38.07
C SER A 387 23.31 2.99 38.96
N LYS A 388 22.88 3.63 40.06
CA LYS A 388 23.73 4.25 41.04
C LYS A 388 24.50 3.19 41.87
N GLU A 389 23.79 2.18 42.34
CA GLU A 389 24.35 1.05 43.08
C GLU A 389 25.42 0.28 42.27
N ILE A 390 25.09 -0.01 40.99
CA ILE A 390 26.05 -0.65 40.06
C ILE A 390 27.32 0.19 39.90
N LYS A 391 27.20 1.51 39.80
CA LYS A 391 28.35 2.41 39.68
C LYS A 391 29.21 2.41 40.95
N GLU A 392 28.58 2.48 42.12
CA GLU A 392 29.28 2.47 43.43
C GLU A 392 30.05 1.17 43.63
N LEU A 393 29.41 0.02 43.37
CA LEU A 393 30.06 -1.32 43.42
C LEU A 393 31.20 -1.43 42.41
N THR A 394 31.00 -0.93 41.19
CA THR A 394 32.04 -0.98 40.15
C THR A 394 33.28 -0.14 40.55
N LEU A 395 33.08 1.01 41.20
CA LEU A 395 34.20 1.82 41.74
C LEU A 395 34.89 1.11 42.87
N SER A 396 34.16 0.47 43.80
CA SER A 396 34.72 -0.32 44.89
C SER A 396 35.56 -1.51 44.38
N ILE A 397 35.03 -2.24 43.37
CA ILE A 397 35.76 -3.34 42.71
C ILE A 397 37.08 -2.84 42.10
N LYS A 398 37.04 -1.66 41.47
CA LYS A 398 38.25 -1.08 40.84
C LYS A 398 39.30 -0.72 41.90
N GLN A 399 38.90 -0.20 43.07
CA GLN A 399 39.81 0.09 44.16
C GLN A 399 40.39 -1.18 44.77
N GLU A 400 39.55 -2.16 45.10
CA GLU A 400 39.99 -3.45 45.66
C GLU A 400 40.91 -4.24 44.72
N LYS A 401 40.68 -4.14 43.39
CA LYS A 401 41.62 -4.72 42.41
C LYS A 401 42.99 -4.06 42.45
N LYS A 402 43.03 -2.75 42.66
CA LYS A 402 44.27 -2.02 42.80
C LYS A 402 45.02 -2.43 44.10
N ASP A 403 44.26 -2.53 45.21
CA ASP A 403 44.79 -2.95 46.50
C ASP A 403 45.29 -4.42 46.41
N LEU A 404 44.61 -5.29 45.65
CA LEU A 404 44.99 -6.65 45.35
C LEU A 404 46.30 -6.74 44.54
N ASP A 405 46.45 -5.89 43.53
CA ASP A 405 47.64 -5.83 42.69
C ASP A 405 48.85 -5.35 43.51
N GLU A 406 48.64 -4.33 44.40
CA GLU A 406 49.65 -3.85 45.35
C GLU A 406 50.05 -4.94 46.34
N ALA A 407 49.11 -5.68 46.96
CA ALA A 407 49.39 -6.76 47.90
C ALA A 407 50.11 -7.94 47.22
N LYS A 408 49.74 -8.31 45.99
CA LYS A 408 50.43 -9.33 45.20
C LYS A 408 51.88 -8.93 44.87
N SER A 409 52.09 -7.64 44.52
CA SER A 409 53.44 -7.14 44.25
C SER A 409 54.32 -7.20 45.50
N CYS A 410 53.76 -6.97 46.67
CA CYS A 410 54.48 -7.12 47.93
C CYS A 410 54.87 -8.59 48.20
N LEU A 411 54.04 -9.57 47.86
CA LEU A 411 54.36 -11.00 48.00
C LEU A 411 55.47 -11.47 47.04
N GLU A 412 55.66 -10.81 45.91
CA GLU A 412 56.71 -11.10 44.93
C GLU A 412 58.05 -10.43 45.25
N ASP A 413 58.13 -9.56 46.28
CA ASP A 413 59.35 -8.89 46.66
C ASP A 413 60.39 -9.86 47.26
N GLU A 414 61.66 -9.71 46.88
CA GLU A 414 62.78 -10.56 47.31
C GLU A 414 62.98 -10.60 48.84
N SER A 415 62.47 -9.60 49.59
CA SER A 415 62.51 -9.57 51.06
C SER A 415 61.75 -10.71 51.77
N TYR A 416 60.80 -11.32 51.11
CA TYR A 416 60.02 -12.47 51.63
C TYR A 416 60.59 -13.86 51.25
N GLN A 417 61.80 -13.89 50.70
CA GLN A 417 62.51 -15.16 50.38
C GLN A 417 63.45 -15.63 51.49
N ASP A 418 63.62 -14.85 52.59
CA ASP A 418 64.41 -15.23 53.75
C ASP A 418 63.71 -16.30 54.60
N GLU A 419 64.49 -17.34 55.08
CA GLU A 419 63.98 -18.46 55.88
C GLU A 419 63.68 -18.15 57.35
N ASP A 420 63.63 -16.88 57.74
CA ASP A 420 63.32 -16.45 59.12
C ASP A 420 61.86 -16.68 59.49
N GLU A 421 61.61 -17.25 60.66
CA GLU A 421 60.24 -17.66 61.11
C GLU A 421 59.28 -16.48 61.22
N SER A 422 59.78 -15.27 61.50
CA SER A 422 58.96 -14.03 61.55
C SER A 422 58.49 -13.62 60.13
N VAL A 423 59.34 -13.71 59.13
CA VAL A 423 59.07 -13.39 57.75
C VAL A 423 58.05 -14.37 57.16
N ARG A 424 58.11 -15.62 57.57
CA ARG A 424 57.16 -16.69 57.17
C ARG A 424 55.76 -16.43 57.70
N CYS A 425 55.63 -15.97 58.98
CA CYS A 425 54.34 -15.61 59.55
C CYS A 425 53.71 -14.37 58.84
N GLU A 426 54.49 -13.35 58.53
CA GLU A 426 54.04 -12.18 57.79
C GLU A 426 53.59 -12.54 56.36
N LYS A 427 54.26 -13.43 55.71
CA LYS A 427 53.89 -13.94 54.39
C LYS A 427 52.55 -14.72 54.40
N GLU A 428 52.38 -15.62 55.38
CA GLU A 428 51.13 -16.35 55.56
C GLU A 428 49.93 -15.45 55.83
N ASP A 429 50.14 -14.36 56.59
CA ASP A 429 49.08 -13.38 56.87
C ASP A 429 48.74 -12.52 55.65
N LEU A 430 49.76 -12.12 54.85
CA LEU A 430 49.58 -11.42 53.60
C LEU A 430 48.86 -12.31 52.54
N GLU A 431 49.21 -13.62 52.45
CA GLU A 431 48.49 -14.58 51.60
C GLU A 431 47.02 -14.72 51.99
N LYS A 432 46.72 -14.71 53.29
CA LYS A 432 45.30 -14.72 53.79
C LYS A 432 44.57 -13.43 53.39
N GLU A 433 45.24 -12.27 53.50
CA GLU A 433 44.71 -10.98 53.11
C GLU A 433 44.40 -10.95 51.60
N VAL A 434 45.36 -11.33 50.75
CA VAL A 434 45.17 -11.46 49.29
C VAL A 434 43.95 -12.32 48.96
N LYS A 435 43.84 -13.49 49.60
CA LYS A 435 42.71 -14.42 49.38
C LYS A 435 41.37 -13.81 49.82
N ASN A 436 41.36 -13.03 50.90
CA ASN A 436 40.14 -12.32 51.34
C ASN A 436 39.71 -11.25 50.36
N ILE A 437 40.65 -10.43 49.85
CA ILE A 437 40.37 -9.40 48.83
C ILE A 437 39.85 -10.07 47.53
N GLU A 438 40.48 -11.16 47.08
CA GLU A 438 40.02 -11.92 45.90
C GLU A 438 38.58 -12.40 46.04
N ASN A 439 38.24 -12.98 47.21
CA ASN A 439 36.88 -13.41 47.48
C ASN A 439 35.90 -12.22 47.51
N ASN A 440 36.24 -11.11 48.13
CA ASN A 440 35.41 -9.88 48.16
C ASN A 440 35.19 -9.30 46.78
N VAL A 441 36.24 -9.24 45.96
CA VAL A 441 36.13 -8.79 44.57
C VAL A 441 35.17 -9.72 43.77
N LYS A 442 35.32 -11.04 43.91
CA LYS A 442 34.47 -12.01 43.24
C LYS A 442 33.00 -11.92 43.67
N ASP A 443 32.73 -11.73 44.95
CA ASP A 443 31.37 -11.55 45.47
C ASP A 443 30.72 -10.26 44.96
N LYS A 444 31.47 -9.16 44.92
CA LYS A 444 30.99 -7.91 44.35
C LYS A 444 30.79 -7.99 42.84
N GLU A 445 31.65 -8.68 42.11
CA GLU A 445 31.43 -8.95 40.67
C GLU A 445 30.15 -9.75 40.41
N ASN A 446 29.85 -10.76 41.25
CA ASN A 446 28.61 -11.50 41.19
C ASN A 446 27.38 -10.61 41.51
N GLN A 447 27.49 -9.71 42.49
CA GLN A 447 26.45 -8.74 42.79
C GLN A 447 26.18 -7.81 41.62
N VAL A 448 27.22 -7.23 41.01
CA VAL A 448 27.12 -6.39 39.80
C VAL A 448 26.48 -7.14 38.64
N HIS A 449 26.80 -8.43 38.45
CA HIS A 449 26.18 -9.27 37.42
C HIS A 449 24.67 -9.43 37.65
N ASN A 450 24.25 -9.70 38.90
CA ASN A 450 22.84 -9.84 39.25
C ASN A 450 22.06 -8.53 39.08
N LEU A 451 22.62 -7.40 39.54
CA LEU A 451 22.01 -6.09 39.38
C LEU A 451 21.89 -5.67 37.91
N ASN A 452 22.88 -5.98 37.07
CA ASN A 452 22.80 -5.76 35.63
C ASN A 452 21.68 -6.59 34.97
N SER A 453 21.48 -7.82 35.42
CA SER A 453 20.38 -8.68 34.94
C SER A 453 19.01 -8.10 35.32
N GLU A 454 18.87 -7.57 36.55
CA GLU A 454 17.67 -6.88 37.01
C GLU A 454 17.44 -5.58 36.23
N LEU A 455 18.48 -4.79 35.98
CA LEU A 455 18.41 -3.58 35.17
C LEU A 455 17.97 -3.87 33.73
N GLN A 456 18.42 -4.97 33.14
CA GLN A 456 17.94 -5.42 31.82
C GLN A 456 16.46 -5.76 31.85
N ARG A 457 15.98 -6.42 32.89
CA ARG A 457 14.56 -6.73 33.08
C ARG A 457 13.70 -5.46 33.18
N LEU A 458 14.13 -4.49 33.99
CA LEU A 458 13.44 -3.21 34.13
C LEU A 458 13.46 -2.39 32.83
N ASN A 459 14.56 -2.43 32.07
CA ASN A 459 14.65 -1.82 30.75
C ASN A 459 13.65 -2.41 29.77
N TYR A 460 13.46 -3.73 29.77
CA TYR A 460 12.46 -4.40 28.95
C TYR A 460 11.05 -3.95 29.35
N GLN A 461 10.70 -4.00 30.64
CA GLN A 461 9.39 -3.55 31.13
C GLN A 461 9.10 -2.09 30.78
N HIS A 462 10.10 -1.22 30.97
CA HIS A 462 10.00 0.20 30.59
C HIS A 462 9.71 0.38 29.10
N SER A 463 10.39 -0.39 28.23
CA SER A 463 10.17 -0.36 26.79
C SER A 463 8.75 -0.79 26.42
N GLU A 464 8.25 -1.87 27.02
CA GLU A 464 6.89 -2.37 26.76
C GLU A 464 5.81 -1.38 27.22
N MET A 465 5.96 -0.77 28.40
CA MET A 465 5.03 0.26 28.87
C MET A 465 5.03 1.49 27.97
N ARG A 466 6.19 1.91 27.51
CA ARG A 466 6.30 3.03 26.57
C ARG A 466 5.62 2.74 25.26
N LYS A 467 5.79 1.54 24.70
CA LYS A 467 5.07 1.10 23.51
C LYS A 467 3.55 1.10 23.75
N ALA A 468 3.08 0.65 24.91
CA ALA A 468 1.65 0.69 25.23
C ALA A 468 1.10 2.12 25.21
N ILE A 469 1.83 3.09 25.77
CA ILE A 469 1.46 4.52 25.72
C ILE A 469 1.45 5.02 24.28
N ASP A 470 2.48 4.70 23.49
CA ASP A 470 2.58 5.12 22.09
C ASP A 470 1.41 4.56 21.25
N VAL A 471 0.99 3.30 21.47
CA VAL A 471 -0.20 2.69 20.84
C VAL A 471 -1.47 3.44 21.18
N ILE A 472 -1.69 3.76 22.47
CA ILE A 472 -2.88 4.50 22.92
C ILE A 472 -2.88 5.89 22.26
N CYS A 473 -1.75 6.59 22.30
CA CYS A 473 -1.60 7.91 21.66
C CYS A 473 -1.86 7.85 20.16
N ALA A 474 -1.32 6.83 19.48
CA ALA A 474 -1.55 6.64 18.04
C ALA A 474 -3.04 6.46 17.72
N LYS A 475 -3.73 5.57 18.44
CA LYS A 475 -5.15 5.27 18.20
C LYS A 475 -6.03 6.49 18.42
N VAL A 476 -5.87 7.18 19.56
CA VAL A 476 -6.67 8.38 19.88
C VAL A 476 -6.40 9.52 18.89
N ARG A 477 -5.12 9.74 18.51
CA ARG A 477 -4.78 10.73 17.48
C ARG A 477 -5.40 10.38 16.13
N ASN A 478 -5.35 9.12 15.73
CA ASN A 478 -5.90 8.66 14.46
C ASN A 478 -7.41 8.89 14.41
N GLU A 479 -8.15 8.56 15.48
CA GLU A 479 -9.58 8.86 15.61
C GLU A 479 -9.88 10.36 15.54
N TYR A 480 -9.09 11.17 16.25
CA TYR A 480 -9.21 12.63 16.19
C TYR A 480 -9.00 13.17 14.77
N CYS A 481 -7.95 12.72 14.07
CA CYS A 481 -7.69 13.12 12.70
C CYS A 481 -8.83 12.71 11.75
N GLU A 482 -9.36 11.49 11.90
CA GLU A 482 -10.50 11.01 11.11
C GLU A 482 -11.72 11.91 11.25
N ILE A 483 -12.08 12.26 12.49
CA ILE A 483 -13.22 13.15 12.79
C ILE A 483 -12.98 14.53 12.16
N ARG A 484 -11.81 15.14 12.39
CA ARG A 484 -11.50 16.49 11.88
C ARG A 484 -11.49 16.56 10.35
N ILE A 485 -10.97 15.54 9.68
CA ILE A 485 -10.95 15.48 8.22
C ILE A 485 -12.39 15.38 7.68
N LYS A 486 -13.25 14.57 8.29
CA LYS A 486 -14.67 14.47 7.91
C LYS A 486 -15.42 15.77 8.13
N GLU A 487 -15.16 16.50 9.23
CA GLU A 487 -15.74 17.81 9.49
C GLU A 487 -15.31 18.85 8.44
N GLN A 488 -14.03 18.90 8.09
CA GLN A 488 -13.51 19.78 7.05
C GLN A 488 -14.11 19.46 5.67
N PHE A 489 -14.25 18.18 5.35
CA PHE A 489 -14.90 17.75 4.12
C PHE A 489 -16.34 18.24 4.04
N ALA A 490 -17.11 18.12 5.13
CA ALA A 490 -18.47 18.62 5.20
C ALA A 490 -18.55 20.13 4.99
N SER A 491 -17.65 20.89 5.64
CA SER A 491 -17.60 22.35 5.50
C SER A 491 -17.30 22.78 4.06
N SER A 492 -16.30 22.14 3.44
CA SER A 492 -15.94 22.40 2.03
C SER A 492 -17.08 22.08 1.06
N TYR A 493 -17.81 21.00 1.31
CA TYR A 493 -18.99 20.64 0.51
C TYR A 493 -20.10 21.68 0.62
N GLU A 494 -20.39 22.17 1.83
CA GLU A 494 -21.36 23.23 2.05
C GLU A 494 -20.99 24.52 1.29
N GLU A 495 -19.72 24.92 1.31
CA GLU A 495 -19.24 26.08 0.57
C GLU A 495 -19.46 25.94 -0.94
N ILE A 496 -19.12 24.78 -1.51
CA ILE A 496 -19.32 24.49 -2.94
C ILE A 496 -20.82 24.53 -3.28
N LYS A 497 -21.65 23.92 -2.43
CA LYS A 497 -23.09 23.91 -2.61
C LYS A 497 -23.69 25.33 -2.55
N ARG A 498 -23.28 26.17 -1.60
CA ARG A 498 -23.72 27.58 -1.49
C ARG A 498 -23.31 28.39 -2.73
N ALA A 499 -22.07 28.21 -3.20
CA ALA A 499 -21.59 28.89 -4.39
C ALA A 499 -22.40 28.49 -5.65
N SER A 500 -22.80 27.22 -5.78
CA SER A 500 -23.62 26.76 -6.92
C SER A 500 -25.09 27.16 -6.86
N ILE A 501 -25.63 27.44 -5.66
CA ILE A 501 -27.03 27.89 -5.47
C ILE A 501 -27.16 29.40 -5.67
N SER A 502 -26.11 30.21 -5.42
CA SER A 502 -26.13 31.63 -5.68
C SER A 502 -26.40 31.99 -7.14
N ASP A 503 -26.11 31.07 -8.07
CA ASP A 503 -26.41 31.21 -9.50
C ASP A 503 -27.84 30.76 -9.92
N ARG A 504 -28.63 30.21 -8.99
CA ARG A 504 -30.01 29.75 -9.24
C ARG A 504 -30.99 30.41 -8.27
N THR A 505 -32.04 30.97 -8.80
CA THR A 505 -33.06 31.77 -8.07
C THR A 505 -34.00 30.95 -7.17
N ASP A 506 -33.85 29.65 -7.05
CA ASP A 506 -34.69 28.79 -6.20
C ASP A 506 -34.06 28.55 -4.82
N LYS A 507 -34.54 29.30 -3.82
CA LYS A 507 -34.19 29.16 -2.40
C LYS A 507 -34.88 27.95 -1.78
N LYS A 508 -34.26 26.79 -1.80
CA LYS A 508 -34.53 25.72 -0.82
C LYS A 508 -33.28 25.52 0.03
N GLU A 509 -33.40 25.76 1.36
CA GLU A 509 -32.35 25.50 2.32
C GLU A 509 -31.97 23.98 2.31
N PRO A 510 -30.69 23.65 2.34
CA PRO A 510 -30.27 22.26 2.39
C PRO A 510 -30.58 21.66 3.76
N GLU A 511 -31.33 20.58 3.78
CA GLU A 511 -31.62 19.82 5.01
C GLU A 511 -30.35 19.34 5.67
N GLN A 512 -30.16 19.62 6.96
CA GLN A 512 -29.04 19.14 7.81
C GLN A 512 -28.89 17.61 7.80
N MET A 513 -29.91 16.88 7.41
CA MET A 513 -29.89 15.41 7.24
C MET A 513 -28.98 14.95 6.08
N GLN A 514 -28.89 15.69 4.97
CA GLN A 514 -28.03 15.33 3.84
C GLN A 514 -26.54 15.48 4.18
N ILE A 515 -26.18 16.45 5.02
CA ILE A 515 -24.79 16.71 5.41
C ILE A 515 -24.24 15.60 6.31
N LYS A 516 -25.04 15.09 7.26
CA LYS A 516 -24.65 13.95 8.10
C LYS A 516 -24.47 12.66 7.31
N SER A 517 -25.25 12.46 6.25
CA SER A 517 -25.04 11.30 5.36
C SER A 517 -23.75 11.41 4.57
N LEU A 518 -23.38 12.61 4.12
CA LEU A 518 -22.17 12.87 3.35
C LEU A 518 -20.88 12.76 4.16
N THR A 519 -20.88 13.23 5.42
CA THR A 519 -19.74 13.03 6.32
C THR A 519 -19.49 11.57 6.63
N ASN A 520 -20.54 10.73 6.65
CA ASN A 520 -20.40 9.29 6.86
C ASN A 520 -19.87 8.56 5.61
N ASN A 521 -20.01 9.15 4.42
CA ASN A 521 -19.60 8.53 3.16
C ASN A 521 -18.10 8.68 2.89
N LEU A 522 -17.44 9.78 3.36
CA LEU A 522 -15.99 9.88 3.22
C LEU A 522 -15.30 8.81 4.05
N LYS A 523 -14.63 7.90 3.37
CA LYS A 523 -13.77 6.89 4.02
C LYS A 523 -12.42 7.52 4.35
N VAL A 524 -12.03 7.44 5.62
CA VAL A 524 -10.74 7.90 6.11
C VAL A 524 -10.00 6.71 6.72
N PHE A 525 -8.74 6.51 6.33
CA PHE A 525 -7.87 5.46 6.83
C PHE A 525 -6.60 6.06 7.40
N CYS A 526 -6.18 5.58 8.57
CA CYS A 526 -4.94 6.00 9.22
C CYS A 526 -3.95 4.83 9.22
N CYS A 527 -3.04 4.80 8.24
CA CYS A 527 -2.22 3.63 7.93
C CYS A 527 -0.75 3.78 8.33
N SER A 528 -0.14 2.68 8.79
CA SER A 528 1.31 2.54 8.89
C SER A 528 1.82 1.49 7.91
N SER A 529 2.37 1.95 6.79
CA SER A 529 2.92 1.06 5.76
C SER A 529 4.23 0.41 6.20
N VAL A 530 5.07 1.16 6.92
CA VAL A 530 6.38 0.68 7.38
C VAL A 530 6.22 -0.43 8.41
N GLU A 531 5.39 -0.22 9.43
CA GLU A 531 5.19 -1.25 10.45
C GLU A 531 4.41 -2.47 9.93
N TYR A 532 3.51 -2.28 8.96
CA TYR A 532 2.91 -3.40 8.25
C TYR A 532 3.97 -4.28 7.60
N GLN A 533 4.91 -3.67 6.85
CA GLN A 533 5.99 -4.40 6.19
C GLN A 533 6.92 -5.11 7.20
N LEU A 534 7.21 -4.46 8.32
CA LEU A 534 8.02 -5.06 9.40
C LEU A 534 7.31 -6.23 10.10
N LEU A 535 5.98 -6.17 10.25
CA LEU A 535 5.19 -7.22 10.89
C LEU A 535 4.97 -8.44 9.99
N GLU A 536 4.66 -8.23 8.69
CA GLU A 536 4.36 -9.31 7.75
C GLU A 536 5.60 -9.84 7.03
N HIS A 537 6.55 -8.98 6.67
CA HIS A 537 7.67 -9.29 5.80
C HIS A 537 9.04 -9.04 6.46
N SER A 538 9.15 -9.19 7.80
CA SER A 538 10.40 -8.91 8.51
C SER A 538 11.57 -9.76 8.00
N GLU A 539 12.69 -9.12 7.74
CA GLU A 539 13.98 -9.74 7.43
C GLU A 539 14.88 -9.80 8.66
N PRO A 540 15.95 -10.63 8.65
CA PRO A 540 16.81 -10.83 9.83
C PRO A 540 17.46 -9.55 10.38
N ASN A 541 17.66 -8.55 9.54
CA ASN A 541 18.32 -7.28 9.89
C ASN A 541 17.34 -6.11 10.10
N ASP A 542 16.04 -6.35 9.96
CA ASP A 542 15.04 -5.30 10.17
C ASP A 542 14.92 -4.90 11.62
N ALA A 543 14.64 -3.63 11.85
CA ALA A 543 14.26 -3.12 13.16
C ALA A 543 12.92 -3.71 13.59
N ALA A 544 12.72 -3.91 14.89
CA ALA A 544 11.40 -4.30 15.40
C ALA A 544 10.40 -3.15 15.24
N PRO A 545 9.10 -3.45 15.04
CA PRO A 545 8.05 -2.43 15.03
C PRO A 545 8.07 -1.58 16.30
N LYS A 546 7.92 -0.28 16.15
CA LYS A 546 8.07 0.69 17.26
C LYS A 546 6.79 0.88 18.05
N VAL A 547 5.65 0.92 17.36
CA VAL A 547 4.35 1.27 17.91
C VAL A 547 3.42 0.06 17.87
N PHE A 548 3.05 -0.43 16.69
CA PHE A 548 2.03 -1.46 16.55
C PHE A 548 2.63 -2.87 16.73
N GLY A 549 1.96 -3.68 17.55
CA GLY A 549 2.33 -5.09 17.75
C GLY A 549 1.49 -6.06 16.91
N ASN A 550 0.45 -5.56 16.23
CA ASN A 550 -0.49 -6.33 15.44
C ASN A 550 -0.66 -5.68 14.06
N VAL A 551 -0.76 -6.51 13.05
CA VAL A 551 -0.95 -6.10 11.64
C VAL A 551 -2.25 -5.33 11.45
N ASP A 552 -3.33 -5.70 12.14
CA ASP A 552 -4.63 -5.03 12.01
C ASP A 552 -4.60 -3.58 12.51
N ASP A 553 -3.77 -3.28 13.52
CA ASP A 553 -3.60 -1.93 14.06
C ASP A 553 -2.94 -0.96 13.03
N THR A 554 -2.25 -1.49 12.01
CA THR A 554 -1.69 -0.70 10.90
C THR A 554 -2.73 -0.20 9.92
N GLN A 555 -3.97 -0.68 9.99
CA GLN A 555 -5.09 -0.46 9.07
C GLN A 555 -4.83 -0.83 7.58
N ILE A 556 -3.69 -1.35 7.23
CA ILE A 556 -3.43 -1.85 5.85
C ILE A 556 -4.38 -2.99 5.46
N PRO A 557 -4.64 -4.02 6.32
CA PRO A 557 -5.63 -5.05 6.00
C PRO A 557 -7.03 -4.48 5.74
N LYS A 558 -7.44 -3.48 6.53
CA LYS A 558 -8.73 -2.79 6.35
C LYS A 558 -8.78 -2.05 5.00
N LEU A 559 -7.69 -1.37 4.61
CA LEU A 559 -7.61 -0.68 3.32
C LEU A 559 -7.60 -1.66 2.13
N ARG A 560 -6.90 -2.79 2.25
CA ARG A 560 -6.93 -3.87 1.24
C ARG A 560 -8.35 -4.43 1.08
N ASN A 561 -9.05 -4.66 2.19
CA ASN A 561 -10.44 -5.11 2.15
C ASN A 561 -11.35 -4.07 1.47
N PHE A 562 -11.12 -2.78 1.69
CA PHE A 562 -11.85 -1.71 1.03
C PHE A 562 -11.68 -1.74 -0.50
N VAL A 563 -10.49 -2.07 -1.02
CA VAL A 563 -10.32 -2.29 -2.48
C VAL A 563 -11.21 -3.43 -2.98
N HIS A 564 -11.29 -4.53 -2.22
CA HIS A 564 -12.19 -5.63 -2.56
C HIS A 564 -13.68 -5.23 -2.50
N GLU A 565 -14.07 -4.34 -1.58
CA GLU A 565 -15.41 -3.75 -1.52
C GLU A 565 -15.73 -2.97 -2.81
N LEU A 566 -14.87 -2.02 -3.19
CA LEU A 566 -15.04 -1.22 -4.41
C LEU A 566 -15.19 -2.09 -5.66
N THR A 567 -14.33 -3.11 -5.79
CA THR A 567 -14.40 -4.02 -6.95
C THR A 567 -15.63 -4.90 -6.92
N SER A 568 -16.08 -5.35 -5.73
CA SER A 568 -17.28 -6.19 -5.60
C SER A 568 -18.55 -5.42 -5.90
N GLU A 569 -18.66 -4.16 -5.48
CA GLU A 569 -19.78 -3.28 -5.80
C GLU A 569 -19.91 -3.08 -7.32
N ARG A 570 -18.82 -2.73 -7.99
CA ARG A 570 -18.79 -2.54 -9.45
C ARG A 570 -19.16 -3.81 -10.23
N LYS A 571 -18.60 -4.96 -9.82
CA LYS A 571 -18.93 -6.24 -10.43
C LYS A 571 -20.40 -6.63 -10.19
N LYS A 572 -20.91 -6.37 -8.98
CA LYS A 572 -22.32 -6.64 -8.64
C LYS A 572 -23.27 -5.81 -9.48
N GLU A 573 -23.02 -4.51 -9.66
CA GLU A 573 -23.80 -3.64 -10.54
C GLU A 573 -23.83 -4.19 -11.97
N SER A 574 -22.66 -4.48 -12.54
CA SER A 574 -22.54 -5.03 -13.89
C SER A 574 -23.25 -6.36 -14.05
N LEU A 575 -23.17 -7.25 -13.06
CA LEU A 575 -23.89 -8.54 -13.07
C LEU A 575 -25.40 -8.32 -12.98
N THR A 576 -25.88 -7.40 -12.15
CA THR A 576 -27.31 -7.08 -12.02
C THR A 576 -27.87 -6.53 -13.34
N ASP A 577 -27.14 -5.64 -14.00
CA ASP A 577 -27.51 -5.09 -15.33
C ASP A 577 -27.52 -6.17 -16.40
N THR A 578 -26.59 -7.12 -16.33
CA THR A 578 -26.54 -8.27 -17.24
C THR A 578 -27.74 -9.18 -17.05
N LEU A 579 -28.07 -9.51 -15.79
CA LEU A 579 -29.22 -10.36 -15.46
C LEU A 579 -30.55 -9.71 -15.91
N SER A 580 -30.71 -8.40 -15.67
CA SER A 580 -31.87 -7.64 -16.13
C SER A 580 -31.99 -7.63 -17.66
N SER A 581 -30.85 -7.48 -18.37
CA SER A 581 -30.82 -7.55 -19.83
C SER A 581 -31.16 -8.93 -20.36
N LEU A 582 -30.69 -9.98 -19.68
CA LEU A 582 -30.97 -11.37 -20.05
C LEU A 582 -32.45 -11.71 -19.83
N ASP A 583 -33.05 -11.28 -18.71
CA ASP A 583 -34.49 -11.49 -18.45
C ASP A 583 -35.35 -10.75 -19.48
N GLY A 584 -34.99 -9.49 -19.80
CA GLY A 584 -35.64 -8.73 -20.87
C GLY A 584 -35.57 -9.43 -22.23
N PHE A 585 -34.38 -9.95 -22.58
CA PHE A 585 -34.17 -10.73 -23.80
C PHE A 585 -35.05 -11.98 -23.85
N VAL A 586 -35.03 -12.80 -22.78
CA VAL A 586 -35.86 -14.03 -22.70
C VAL A 586 -37.35 -13.69 -22.84
N SER A 587 -37.83 -12.65 -22.16
CA SER A 587 -39.19 -12.17 -22.23
C SER A 587 -39.57 -11.70 -23.64
N SER A 588 -38.70 -11.01 -24.34
CA SER A 588 -38.90 -10.56 -25.73
C SER A 588 -39.01 -11.72 -26.70
N VAL A 589 -38.13 -12.70 -26.58
CA VAL A 589 -38.13 -13.91 -27.42
C VAL A 589 -39.42 -14.74 -27.18
N GLN A 590 -39.81 -14.90 -25.91
CA GLN A 590 -41.03 -15.63 -25.54
C GLN A 590 -42.29 -14.94 -26.10
N SER A 591 -42.40 -13.61 -25.96
CA SER A 591 -43.54 -12.84 -26.53
C SER A 591 -43.62 -13.01 -28.04
N TYR A 592 -42.48 -12.83 -28.73
CA TYR A 592 -42.44 -13.01 -30.19
C TYR A 592 -42.87 -14.38 -30.65
N LEU A 593 -42.45 -15.44 -29.95
CA LEU A 593 -42.84 -16.83 -30.27
C LEU A 593 -44.32 -17.07 -29.96
N SER A 594 -44.85 -16.52 -28.87
CA SER A 594 -46.26 -16.62 -28.47
C SER A 594 -47.20 -15.94 -29.45
N ASP A 595 -46.84 -14.70 -29.89
CA ASP A 595 -47.64 -13.97 -30.87
C ASP A 595 -47.74 -14.68 -32.22
N LYS A 596 -46.66 -15.34 -32.65
CA LYS A 596 -46.67 -16.17 -33.87
C LYS A 596 -47.54 -17.40 -33.75
N VAL A 597 -47.52 -18.06 -32.59
CA VAL A 597 -48.39 -19.21 -32.33
C VAL A 597 -49.87 -18.81 -32.42
N VAL A 598 -50.26 -17.66 -31.89
CA VAL A 598 -51.62 -17.11 -31.95
C VAL A 598 -52.02 -16.70 -33.39
N MET A 599 -51.07 -16.14 -34.18
CA MET A 599 -51.34 -15.75 -35.57
C MET A 599 -51.45 -16.93 -36.52
N GLU A 600 -50.75 -18.04 -36.27
CA GLU A 600 -50.85 -19.28 -37.06
C GLU A 600 -52.13 -20.06 -36.73
N ASP A 601 -52.63 -20.03 -35.50
CA ASP A 601 -53.92 -20.63 -35.10
C ASP A 601 -55.15 -19.94 -35.72
N GLY A 602 -55.01 -18.66 -36.16
CA GLY A 602 -56.09 -17.92 -36.86
C GLY A 602 -56.29 -18.30 -38.32
N LYS A 603 -55.40 -19.08 -38.95
CA LYS A 603 -55.48 -19.59 -40.33
C LYS A 603 -54.92 -21.00 -40.40
N SER A 604 -55.87 -21.99 -40.34
CA SER A 604 -55.67 -23.44 -40.68
C SER A 604 -54.40 -24.09 -40.11
N LEU A 605 -54.61 -24.81 -39.03
CA LEU A 605 -53.87 -25.97 -38.50
C LEU A 605 -52.63 -26.41 -39.28
N GLN A 606 -51.49 -25.72 -39.03
CA GLN A 606 -50.22 -26.40 -39.11
C GLN A 606 -49.69 -26.55 -37.66
N PRO A 607 -49.21 -27.73 -37.27
CA PRO A 607 -48.68 -27.92 -35.91
C PRO A 607 -47.51 -27.00 -35.67
N VAL A 608 -47.52 -26.32 -34.51
CA VAL A 608 -46.39 -25.52 -34.02
C VAL A 608 -45.12 -26.35 -34.16
N PRO A 609 -44.09 -25.87 -34.87
CA PRO A 609 -42.87 -26.65 -35.04
C PRO A 609 -42.35 -27.10 -33.68
N SER A 610 -42.06 -28.37 -33.53
CA SER A 610 -41.52 -28.96 -32.30
C SER A 610 -40.29 -28.20 -31.76
N SER A 611 -39.53 -27.55 -32.65
CA SER A 611 -38.41 -26.66 -32.36
C SER A 611 -38.81 -25.40 -31.60
N THR A 612 -39.99 -24.80 -31.89
CA THR A 612 -40.46 -23.58 -31.17
C THR A 612 -40.89 -23.94 -29.74
N LEU A 613 -41.61 -25.07 -29.56
CA LEU A 613 -41.95 -25.58 -28.23
C LEU A 613 -40.72 -25.94 -27.41
N GLN A 614 -39.71 -26.50 -28.06
CA GLN A 614 -38.43 -26.84 -27.43
C GLN A 614 -37.67 -25.59 -26.98
N ILE A 615 -37.64 -24.53 -27.79
CA ILE A 615 -37.05 -23.24 -27.41
C ILE A 615 -37.80 -22.64 -26.21
N MET A 616 -39.15 -22.64 -26.23
CA MET A 616 -39.94 -22.10 -25.11
C MET A 616 -39.71 -22.88 -23.81
N SER A 617 -39.62 -24.22 -23.89
CA SER A 617 -39.33 -25.04 -22.71
C SER A 617 -37.94 -24.79 -22.14
N HIS A 618 -36.93 -24.65 -23.01
CA HIS A 618 -35.57 -24.33 -22.57
C HIS A 618 -35.47 -22.91 -21.96
N LEU A 619 -36.12 -21.92 -22.55
CA LEU A 619 -36.14 -20.54 -22.01
C LEU A 619 -36.81 -20.46 -20.63
N ASN A 620 -37.84 -21.29 -20.36
CA ASN A 620 -38.46 -21.37 -19.04
C ASN A 620 -37.52 -21.97 -17.98
N ILE A 621 -36.65 -22.93 -18.34
CA ILE A 621 -35.67 -23.52 -17.42
C ILE A 621 -34.63 -22.49 -16.97
N TYR A 622 -34.32 -21.48 -17.79
CA TYR A 622 -33.32 -20.43 -17.45
C TYR A 622 -33.90 -19.24 -16.66
N ARG A 623 -35.21 -19.17 -16.48
CA ARG A 623 -35.88 -18.10 -15.74
C ARG A 623 -35.87 -18.34 -14.23
N ASP A 624 -35.82 -19.59 -13.80
CA ASP A 624 -35.63 -20.03 -12.39
C ASP A 624 -34.15 -20.11 -12.03
#